data_bada8ffb0312719c4f1293eb07bf2d1e
#
_entry.id   bada8ffb0312719c4f1293eb07bf2d1e
#
_cell.length_a   1.000
_cell.length_b   1.000
_cell.length_c   1.000
_cell.angle_alpha   90.00
_cell.angle_beta   90.00
_cell.angle_gamma   90.00
#
_symmetry.space_group_name_H-M   'P 1'
#
loop_
_entity.id
_entity.type
_entity.pdbx_description
1 polymer ?
#
loop_
_entity_poly.entity_id
_entity_poly.type
_entity_poly.pdbx_seq_one_letter_code
_entity_poly.pdbx_strand_id
1 'polypeptide(L)'
;LVCITPTGRDREEMSYHDIVVMNMNAEVVEAETGQRPTSESLMHLMAYKTRPEIHAIAHTHSKIATAFAVLNKPIPAVVYEIATLGCKEGYIPVAPYGRPGTPELASSIVEPLKISDVALMEKHGVIAVDSSELKEALLKASYVEEMAEIYLTTLTVLGGKEPPAVPKNELQKWEYPKEIKLLQK
;
A
#
# COMPACT_ATOMS: atom_id res chain seq x y z
N LEU A 1 -10.06 -17.61 -5.18
CA LEU A 1 -11.00 -16.91 -4.30
C LEU A 1 -10.29 -15.81 -3.55
N VAL A 2 -11.02 -14.77 -3.19
CA VAL A 2 -10.56 -13.62 -2.42
C VAL A 2 -11.48 -13.41 -1.23
N CYS A 3 -10.91 -13.42 -0.01
CA CYS A 3 -11.59 -13.01 1.21
C CYS A 3 -11.45 -11.49 1.35
N ILE A 4 -12.56 -10.78 1.48
CA ILE A 4 -12.55 -9.32 1.48
C ILE A 4 -13.48 -8.76 2.55
N THR A 5 -13.11 -7.63 3.14
CA THR A 5 -13.93 -6.96 4.14
C THR A 5 -15.24 -6.45 3.53
N PRO A 6 -16.35 -6.47 4.28
CA PRO A 6 -17.62 -5.94 3.80
C PRO A 6 -17.65 -4.40 3.79
N THR A 7 -18.58 -3.83 3.06
CA THR A 7 -18.91 -2.41 3.17
C THR A 7 -19.81 -2.13 4.38
N GLY A 8 -19.65 -0.95 4.98
CA GLY A 8 -20.55 -0.44 6.03
C GLY A 8 -20.45 -1.13 7.40
N ARG A 9 -19.38 -1.87 7.66
CA ARG A 9 -19.10 -2.45 8.98
C ARG A 9 -17.96 -1.69 9.67
N ASP A 10 -18.09 -1.52 10.98
CA ASP A 10 -16.99 -1.02 11.80
C ASP A 10 -15.85 -2.05 11.81
N ARG A 11 -14.63 -1.58 11.57
CA ARG A 11 -13.44 -2.46 11.47
C ARG A 11 -13.07 -3.08 12.81
N GLU A 12 -13.33 -2.38 13.92
CA GLU A 12 -13.01 -2.85 15.27
C GLU A 12 -14.01 -3.90 15.77
N GLU A 13 -15.24 -3.90 15.23
CA GLU A 13 -16.32 -4.83 15.58
C GLU A 13 -16.42 -6.04 14.64
N MET A 14 -15.57 -6.09 13.60
CA MET A 14 -15.61 -7.17 12.61
C MET A 14 -15.14 -8.50 13.17
N SER A 15 -15.85 -9.56 12.81
CA SER A 15 -15.47 -10.96 13.03
C SER A 15 -15.21 -11.67 11.71
N TYR A 16 -14.73 -12.90 11.76
CA TYR A 16 -14.54 -13.70 10.56
C TYR A 16 -15.86 -14.02 9.81
N HIS A 17 -17.01 -13.99 10.49
CA HIS A 17 -18.32 -14.14 9.88
C HIS A 17 -18.71 -12.99 8.97
N ASP A 18 -18.08 -11.82 9.16
CA ASP A 18 -18.34 -10.64 8.35
C ASP A 18 -17.60 -10.64 7.01
N ILE A 19 -16.65 -11.54 6.83
CA ILE A 19 -15.83 -11.60 5.63
C ILE A 19 -16.62 -12.13 4.45
N VAL A 20 -16.57 -11.43 3.33
CA VAL A 20 -17.16 -11.84 2.07
C VAL A 20 -16.16 -12.59 1.21
N VAL A 21 -16.54 -13.73 0.65
CA VAL A 21 -15.70 -14.47 -0.29
C VAL A 21 -16.16 -14.19 -1.72
N MET A 22 -15.22 -13.81 -2.56
CA MET A 22 -15.46 -13.49 -3.97
C MET A 22 -14.58 -14.35 -4.89
N ASN A 23 -15.04 -14.54 -6.13
CA ASN A 23 -14.17 -15.03 -7.19
C ASN A 23 -13.49 -13.87 -7.96
N MET A 24 -12.56 -14.21 -8.84
CA MET A 24 -11.81 -13.23 -9.63
C MET A 24 -12.64 -12.54 -10.74
N ASN A 25 -13.90 -12.94 -10.94
CA ASN A 25 -14.87 -12.30 -11.83
C ASN A 25 -15.78 -11.29 -11.09
N ALA A 26 -15.46 -10.98 -9.83
CA ALA A 26 -16.23 -10.10 -8.95
C ALA A 26 -17.60 -10.64 -8.54
N GLU A 27 -17.81 -11.96 -8.60
CA GLU A 27 -19.03 -12.61 -8.12
C GLU A 27 -18.83 -13.03 -6.66
N VAL A 28 -19.83 -12.74 -5.82
CA VAL A 28 -19.85 -13.19 -4.42
C VAL A 28 -20.14 -14.70 -4.40
N VAL A 29 -19.25 -15.45 -3.78
CA VAL A 29 -19.35 -16.91 -3.62
C VAL A 29 -19.95 -17.25 -2.26
N GLU A 30 -19.57 -16.50 -1.20
CA GLU A 30 -20.05 -16.71 0.16
C GLU A 30 -20.12 -15.38 0.90
N ALA A 31 -21.22 -15.12 1.58
CA ALA A 31 -21.43 -13.98 2.47
C ALA A 31 -22.58 -14.28 3.42
N GLU A 32 -22.57 -13.69 4.60
CA GLU A 32 -23.72 -13.64 5.50
C GLU A 32 -24.89 -12.87 4.83
N THR A 33 -26.12 -13.17 5.24
CA THR A 33 -27.31 -12.57 4.64
C THR A 33 -27.29 -11.03 4.71
N GLY A 34 -27.36 -10.40 3.54
CA GLY A 34 -27.39 -8.94 3.40
C GLY A 34 -26.03 -8.28 3.38
N GLN A 35 -24.93 -9.03 3.57
CA GLN A 35 -23.59 -8.47 3.43
C GLN A 35 -23.20 -8.28 1.96
N ARG A 36 -22.45 -7.22 1.72
CA ARG A 36 -21.86 -6.91 0.41
C ARG A 36 -20.36 -6.66 0.58
N PRO A 37 -19.53 -7.04 -0.40
CA PRO A 37 -18.12 -6.74 -0.37
C PRO A 37 -17.88 -5.23 -0.33
N THR A 38 -16.66 -4.82 0.08
CA THR A 38 -16.27 -3.42 0.00
C THR A 38 -16.54 -2.85 -1.40
N SER A 39 -16.92 -1.58 -1.47
CA SER A 39 -17.07 -0.86 -2.74
C SER A 39 -15.77 -0.83 -3.57
N GLU A 40 -14.63 -1.08 -2.95
CA GLU A 40 -13.30 -1.08 -3.57
C GLU A 40 -12.85 -2.47 -4.08
N SER A 41 -13.75 -3.46 -4.11
CA SER A 41 -13.42 -4.84 -4.50
C SER A 41 -12.76 -4.94 -5.87
N LEU A 42 -13.15 -4.10 -6.86
CA LEU A 42 -12.52 -4.09 -8.18
C LEU A 42 -11.03 -3.73 -8.12
N MET A 43 -10.64 -2.79 -7.25
CA MET A 43 -9.25 -2.42 -7.04
C MET A 43 -8.45 -3.61 -6.46
N HIS A 44 -8.99 -4.29 -5.44
CA HIS A 44 -8.35 -5.48 -4.88
C HIS A 44 -8.19 -6.59 -5.92
N LEU A 45 -9.24 -6.90 -6.68
CA LEU A 45 -9.17 -7.91 -7.74
C LEU A 45 -8.16 -7.53 -8.84
N MET A 46 -8.05 -6.26 -9.19
CA MET A 46 -7.07 -5.77 -10.15
C MET A 46 -5.65 -5.93 -9.63
N ALA A 47 -5.40 -5.64 -8.35
CA ALA A 47 -4.09 -5.84 -7.74
C ALA A 47 -3.66 -7.32 -7.81
N TYR A 48 -4.53 -8.26 -7.46
CA TYR A 48 -4.27 -9.71 -7.61
C TYR A 48 -4.04 -10.13 -9.07
N LYS A 49 -4.72 -9.51 -10.03
CA LYS A 49 -4.49 -9.77 -11.47
C LYS A 49 -3.17 -9.21 -11.96
N THR A 50 -2.76 -8.05 -11.44
CA THR A 50 -1.51 -7.38 -11.80
C THR A 50 -0.29 -8.08 -11.20
N ARG A 51 -0.41 -8.58 -9.99
CA ARG A 51 0.63 -9.22 -9.19
C ARG A 51 0.14 -10.60 -8.73
N PRO A 52 0.20 -11.64 -9.59
CA PRO A 52 -0.32 -12.98 -9.24
C PRO A 52 0.38 -13.64 -8.05
N GLU A 53 1.58 -13.18 -7.68
CA GLU A 53 2.36 -13.68 -6.56
C GLU A 53 1.94 -13.12 -5.20
N ILE A 54 1.09 -12.07 -5.16
CA ILE A 54 0.63 -11.52 -3.89
C ILE A 54 -0.51 -12.35 -3.29
N HIS A 55 -0.53 -12.42 -1.96
CA HIS A 55 -1.56 -13.14 -1.21
C HIS A 55 -2.38 -12.23 -0.31
N ALA A 56 -1.94 -10.99 -0.11
CA ALA A 56 -2.62 -10.05 0.78
C ALA A 56 -2.55 -8.62 0.28
N ILE A 57 -3.60 -7.85 0.60
CA ILE A 57 -3.73 -6.43 0.26
C ILE A 57 -4.30 -5.69 1.46
N ALA A 58 -3.65 -4.60 1.86
CA ALA A 58 -4.18 -3.62 2.79
C ALA A 58 -4.46 -2.30 2.05
N HIS A 59 -5.66 -1.78 2.22
CA HIS A 59 -6.04 -0.45 1.77
C HIS A 59 -6.40 0.40 2.97
N THR A 60 -5.78 1.57 3.11
CA THR A 60 -5.96 2.47 4.25
C THR A 60 -6.15 3.92 3.80
N HIS A 61 -6.82 4.71 4.63
CA HIS A 61 -6.91 6.17 4.49
C HIS A 61 -5.98 6.85 5.50
N SER A 62 -4.71 6.42 5.51
CA SER A 62 -3.65 6.94 6.38
C SER A 62 -3.50 8.45 6.20
N LYS A 63 -3.56 9.20 7.30
CA LYS A 63 -3.81 10.65 7.27
C LYS A 63 -2.73 11.44 6.56
N ILE A 64 -1.47 11.22 6.91
CA ILE A 64 -0.35 11.99 6.37
C ILE A 64 -0.01 11.52 4.94
N ALA A 65 -0.01 10.23 4.71
CA ALA A 65 0.17 9.67 3.37
C ALA A 65 -0.92 10.16 2.40
N THR A 66 -2.18 10.22 2.85
CA THR A 66 -3.29 10.76 2.06
C THR A 66 -3.11 12.26 1.75
N ALA A 67 -2.49 13.04 2.65
CA ALA A 67 -2.19 14.44 2.36
C ALA A 67 -1.21 14.56 1.18
N PHE A 68 -0.19 13.72 1.09
CA PHE A 68 0.70 13.66 -0.08
C PHE A 68 -0.03 13.16 -1.33
N ALA A 69 -0.92 12.19 -1.19
CA ALA A 69 -1.79 11.74 -2.28
C ALA A 69 -2.70 12.86 -2.83
N VAL A 70 -3.25 13.71 -1.96
CA VAL A 70 -4.03 14.91 -2.36
C VAL A 70 -3.19 15.88 -3.19
N LEU A 71 -1.91 16.04 -2.84
CA LEU A 71 -0.97 16.90 -3.54
C LEU A 71 -0.41 16.26 -4.83
N ASN A 72 -0.77 14.99 -5.12
CA ASN A 72 -0.16 14.18 -6.18
C ASN A 72 1.37 14.19 -6.08
N LYS A 73 1.89 14.11 -4.84
CA LYS A 73 3.30 14.21 -4.53
C LYS A 73 3.83 12.85 -4.05
N PRO A 74 4.73 12.19 -4.79
CA PRO A 74 5.42 10.98 -4.35
C PRO A 74 6.21 11.23 -3.07
N ILE A 75 6.35 10.21 -2.22
CA ILE A 75 7.18 10.27 -1.01
C ILE A 75 8.55 9.73 -1.37
N PRO A 76 9.64 10.55 -1.30
CA PRO A 76 10.98 10.12 -1.62
C PRO A 76 11.55 9.19 -0.52
N ALA A 77 12.64 8.50 -0.85
CA ALA A 77 13.36 7.63 0.07
C ALA A 77 14.11 8.43 1.15
N VAL A 78 13.38 9.08 2.04
CA VAL A 78 13.96 9.89 3.14
C VAL A 78 14.56 9.02 4.24
N VAL A 79 14.09 7.78 4.36
CA VAL A 79 14.62 6.74 5.25
C VAL A 79 14.78 5.44 4.47
N TYR A 80 15.66 4.61 4.95
CA TYR A 80 16.11 3.43 4.24
C TYR A 80 15.06 2.31 4.21
N GLU A 81 14.14 2.27 5.16
CA GLU A 81 13.03 1.31 5.25
C GLU A 81 12.14 1.27 4.01
N ILE A 82 12.17 2.31 3.19
CA ILE A 82 11.47 2.35 1.90
C ILE A 82 11.86 1.18 0.98
N ALA A 83 13.08 0.63 1.14
CA ALA A 83 13.54 -0.53 0.39
C ALA A 83 12.69 -1.78 0.69
N THR A 84 12.18 -1.92 1.93
CA THR A 84 11.33 -3.04 2.35
C THR A 84 9.93 -2.98 1.73
N LEU A 85 9.53 -1.81 1.20
CA LEU A 85 8.28 -1.58 0.48
C LEU A 85 8.38 -1.88 -1.02
N GLY A 86 9.48 -2.48 -1.47
CA GLY A 86 9.71 -2.76 -2.89
C GLY A 86 9.94 -1.51 -3.75
N CYS A 87 10.10 -0.33 -3.15
CA CYS A 87 10.27 0.96 -3.85
C CYS A 87 11.69 1.16 -4.40
N LYS A 88 12.13 0.28 -5.29
CA LYS A 88 13.48 0.29 -5.86
C LYS A 88 13.80 1.53 -6.70
N GLU A 89 12.78 2.28 -7.10
CA GLU A 89 12.93 3.54 -7.85
C GLU A 89 13.26 4.75 -6.94
N GLY A 90 13.23 4.56 -5.60
CA GLY A 90 13.60 5.59 -4.63
C GLY A 90 12.45 6.50 -4.20
N TYR A 91 11.22 6.08 -4.44
CA TYR A 91 10.03 6.80 -3.98
C TYR A 91 8.80 5.89 -3.90
N ILE A 92 7.83 6.27 -3.08
CA ILE A 92 6.49 5.68 -3.08
C ILE A 92 5.69 6.39 -4.19
N PRO A 93 5.22 5.67 -5.21
CA PRO A 93 4.51 6.26 -6.35
C PRO A 93 3.09 6.72 -5.98
N VAL A 94 2.53 7.63 -6.79
CA VAL A 94 1.13 8.04 -6.71
C VAL A 94 0.39 7.47 -7.92
N ALA A 95 -0.66 6.69 -7.67
CA ALA A 95 -1.60 6.25 -8.69
C ALA A 95 -2.50 7.43 -9.10
N PRO A 96 -2.76 7.64 -10.40
CA PRO A 96 -3.66 8.68 -10.86
C PRO A 96 -5.06 8.56 -10.25
N TYR A 97 -5.77 9.68 -10.17
CA TYR A 97 -7.13 9.70 -9.64
C TYR A 97 -8.07 8.77 -10.42
N GLY A 98 -8.78 7.94 -9.68
CA GLY A 98 -9.93 7.18 -10.13
C GLY A 98 -11.04 7.31 -9.10
N ARG A 99 -12.30 7.38 -9.54
CA ARG A 99 -13.42 7.45 -8.59
C ARG A 99 -13.51 6.12 -7.82
N PRO A 100 -13.62 6.14 -6.48
CA PRO A 100 -13.77 4.93 -5.67
C PRO A 100 -14.87 3.99 -6.20
N GLY A 101 -14.57 2.69 -6.20
CA GLY A 101 -15.48 1.64 -6.67
C GLY A 101 -15.61 1.49 -8.18
N THR A 102 -14.81 2.19 -8.98
CA THR A 102 -14.89 2.14 -10.44
C THR A 102 -13.71 1.40 -11.10
N PRO A 103 -13.86 0.95 -12.36
CA PRO A 103 -12.77 0.38 -13.14
C PRO A 103 -11.59 1.34 -13.34
N GLU A 104 -11.84 2.65 -13.35
CA GLU A 104 -10.80 3.68 -13.48
C GLU A 104 -9.84 3.63 -12.28
N LEU A 105 -10.38 3.57 -11.04
CA LEU A 105 -9.55 3.38 -9.85
C LEU A 105 -8.80 2.04 -9.91
N ALA A 106 -9.48 0.96 -10.27
CA ALA A 106 -8.85 -0.35 -10.38
C ALA A 106 -7.70 -0.36 -11.38
N SER A 107 -7.82 0.37 -12.49
CA SER A 107 -6.77 0.46 -13.50
C SER A 107 -5.62 1.37 -13.09
N SER A 108 -5.87 2.41 -12.29
CA SER A 108 -4.87 3.40 -11.92
C SER A 108 -3.72 2.84 -11.08
N ILE A 109 -3.98 1.77 -10.30
CA ILE A 109 -2.97 1.15 -9.43
C ILE A 109 -2.02 0.20 -10.16
N VAL A 110 -2.29 -0.13 -11.42
CA VAL A 110 -1.56 -1.16 -12.17
C VAL A 110 -0.08 -0.79 -12.35
N GLU A 111 0.20 0.39 -12.89
CA GLU A 111 1.59 0.81 -13.14
C GLU A 111 2.37 1.06 -11.84
N PRO A 112 1.81 1.74 -10.81
CA PRO A 112 2.47 1.84 -9.51
C PRO A 112 2.85 0.50 -8.89
N LEU A 113 1.96 -0.50 -8.91
CA LEU A 113 2.21 -1.81 -8.31
C LEU A 113 3.19 -2.69 -9.10
N LYS A 114 3.58 -2.33 -10.32
CA LYS A 114 4.68 -2.99 -11.04
C LYS A 114 6.06 -2.62 -10.51
N ILE A 115 6.19 -1.45 -9.90
CA ILE A 115 7.47 -0.89 -9.45
C ILE A 115 7.61 -0.81 -7.92
N SER A 116 6.55 -1.11 -7.17
CA SER A 116 6.50 -1.00 -5.72
C SER A 116 5.44 -1.94 -5.13
N ASP A 117 5.60 -2.35 -3.88
CA ASP A 117 4.56 -3.07 -3.13
C ASP A 117 3.52 -2.13 -2.50
N VAL A 118 3.73 -0.83 -2.62
CA VAL A 118 2.84 0.20 -2.07
C VAL A 118 2.62 1.32 -3.08
N ALA A 119 1.46 1.98 -2.99
CA ALA A 119 1.21 3.21 -3.73
C ALA A 119 0.28 4.14 -2.95
N LEU A 120 0.51 5.44 -3.09
CA LEU A 120 -0.50 6.44 -2.79
C LEU A 120 -1.54 6.42 -3.92
N MET A 121 -2.79 6.68 -3.60
CA MET A 121 -3.88 6.85 -4.58
C MET A 121 -4.34 8.29 -4.53
N GLU A 122 -4.23 9.02 -5.65
CA GLU A 122 -4.51 10.46 -5.70
C GLU A 122 -5.88 10.79 -5.10
N LYS A 123 -5.90 11.68 -4.09
CA LYS A 123 -7.08 12.15 -3.35
C LYS A 123 -7.89 11.04 -2.66
N HIS A 124 -7.23 9.92 -2.30
CA HIS A 124 -7.95 8.78 -1.75
C HIS A 124 -7.25 8.17 -0.52
N GLY A 125 -6.10 7.54 -0.68
CA GLY A 125 -5.44 6.80 0.40
C GLY A 125 -4.20 6.05 -0.06
N VAL A 126 -4.00 4.88 0.52
CA VAL A 126 -2.83 4.00 0.31
C VAL A 126 -3.30 2.60 -0.04
N ILE A 127 -2.63 1.95 -0.99
CA ILE A 127 -2.69 0.52 -1.20
C ILE A 127 -1.31 -0.09 -0.89
N ALA A 128 -1.31 -1.22 -0.18
CA ALA A 128 -0.13 -2.03 0.09
C ALA A 128 -0.42 -3.49 -0.21
N VAL A 129 0.54 -4.18 -0.82
CA VAL A 129 0.42 -5.60 -1.18
C VAL A 129 1.57 -6.41 -0.60
N ASP A 130 1.31 -7.69 -0.34
CA ASP A 130 2.33 -8.62 0.14
C ASP A 130 2.13 -10.02 -0.42
N SER A 131 3.24 -10.75 -0.63
CA SER A 131 3.26 -12.12 -1.14
C SER A 131 3.13 -13.18 -0.04
N SER A 132 3.09 -12.81 1.22
CA SER A 132 2.97 -13.74 2.35
C SER A 132 1.62 -13.67 3.03
N GLU A 133 1.35 -12.63 3.83
CA GLU A 133 0.16 -12.56 4.66
C GLU A 133 -0.36 -11.13 4.86
N LEU A 134 -1.61 -11.04 5.33
CA LEU A 134 -2.30 -9.75 5.55
C LEU A 134 -1.58 -8.85 6.55
N LYS A 135 -0.96 -9.43 7.58
CA LYS A 135 -0.20 -8.68 8.58
C LYS A 135 0.96 -7.91 7.94
N GLU A 136 1.68 -8.53 7.00
CA GLU A 136 2.79 -7.89 6.30
C GLU A 136 2.30 -6.78 5.35
N ALA A 137 1.19 -6.99 4.64
CA ALA A 137 0.57 -5.94 3.84
C ALA A 137 0.15 -4.74 4.70
N LEU A 138 -0.44 -4.99 5.89
CA LEU A 138 -0.81 -3.93 6.83
C LEU A 138 0.42 -3.22 7.41
N LEU A 139 1.49 -3.95 7.72
CA LEU A 139 2.76 -3.38 8.18
C LEU A 139 3.36 -2.45 7.13
N LYS A 140 3.35 -2.84 5.84
CA LYS A 140 3.78 -1.97 4.74
C LYS A 140 2.94 -0.70 4.65
N ALA A 141 1.62 -0.80 4.81
CA ALA A 141 0.74 0.39 4.84
C ALA A 141 1.06 1.31 6.02
N SER A 142 1.42 0.75 7.18
CA SER A 142 1.86 1.52 8.36
C SER A 142 3.19 2.22 8.12
N TYR A 143 4.15 1.58 7.48
CA TYR A 143 5.42 2.20 7.09
C TYR A 143 5.22 3.35 6.09
N VAL A 144 4.25 3.25 5.18
CA VAL A 144 3.92 4.37 4.28
C VAL A 144 3.50 5.62 5.07
N GLU A 145 2.67 5.45 6.11
CA GLU A 145 2.25 6.56 6.98
C GLU A 145 3.43 7.14 7.77
N GLU A 146 4.25 6.29 8.37
CA GLU A 146 5.44 6.71 9.12
C GLU A 146 6.42 7.50 8.23
N MET A 147 6.70 7.02 7.03
CA MET A 147 7.56 7.73 6.07
C MET A 147 6.97 9.06 5.63
N ALA A 148 5.65 9.11 5.43
CA ALA A 148 4.95 10.35 5.13
C ALA A 148 5.10 11.38 6.26
N GLU A 149 4.99 10.94 7.52
CA GLU A 149 5.16 11.80 8.69
C GLU A 149 6.59 12.32 8.82
N ILE A 150 7.59 11.45 8.66
CA ILE A 150 9.01 11.83 8.66
C ILE A 150 9.29 12.84 7.55
N TYR A 151 8.79 12.58 6.33
CA TYR A 151 8.96 13.46 5.20
C TYR A 151 8.32 14.83 5.43
N LEU A 152 7.08 14.88 5.92
CA LEU A 152 6.40 16.12 6.27
C LEU A 152 7.18 16.92 7.33
N THR A 153 7.67 16.23 8.36
CA THR A 153 8.46 16.84 9.42
C THR A 153 9.76 17.43 8.89
N THR A 154 10.48 16.70 8.05
CA THR A 154 11.73 17.19 7.43
C THR A 154 11.49 18.36 6.49
N LEU A 155 10.43 18.35 5.68
CA LEU A 155 10.02 19.51 4.86
C LEU A 155 9.75 20.73 5.73
N THR A 156 9.08 20.55 6.87
CA THR A 156 8.77 21.66 7.79
C THR A 156 10.05 22.26 8.38
N VAL A 157 10.97 21.43 8.86
CA VAL A 157 12.26 21.86 9.40
C VAL A 157 13.12 22.59 8.36
N LEU A 158 13.05 22.16 7.10
CA LEU A 158 13.80 22.75 5.99
C LEU A 158 13.10 23.94 5.31
N GLY A 159 11.99 24.43 5.87
CA GLY A 159 11.22 25.53 5.30
C GLY A 159 10.67 25.22 3.90
N GLY A 160 10.25 23.98 3.67
CA GLY A 160 9.67 23.51 2.40
C GLY A 160 10.69 23.03 1.37
N LYS A 161 11.98 23.04 1.68
CA LYS A 161 13.02 22.48 0.79
C LYS A 161 13.04 20.95 0.88
N GLU A 162 13.30 20.31 -0.25
CA GLU A 162 13.41 18.85 -0.31
C GLU A 162 14.58 18.34 0.56
N PRO A 163 14.34 17.33 1.42
CA PRO A 163 15.44 16.69 2.14
C PRO A 163 16.29 15.82 1.19
N PRO A 164 17.55 15.53 1.56
CA PRO A 164 18.31 14.52 0.85
C PRO A 164 17.64 13.16 0.96
N ALA A 165 17.66 12.40 -0.14
CA ALA A 165 17.10 11.04 -0.19
C ALA A 165 18.21 9.99 -0.23
N VAL A 166 17.90 8.78 0.19
CA VAL A 166 18.78 7.61 0.04
C VAL A 166 18.99 7.37 -1.46
N PRO A 167 20.26 7.26 -1.93
CA PRO A 167 20.54 7.04 -3.34
C PRO A 167 19.91 5.74 -3.86
N LYS A 168 19.31 5.77 -5.06
CA LYS A 168 18.65 4.63 -5.68
C LYS A 168 19.55 3.38 -5.76
N ASN A 169 20.85 3.56 -6.03
CA ASN A 169 21.80 2.46 -6.09
C ASN A 169 22.05 1.79 -4.73
N GLU A 170 21.82 2.48 -3.63
CA GLU A 170 21.87 1.88 -2.28
C GLU A 170 20.60 1.05 -2.02
N LEU A 171 19.42 1.57 -2.38
CA LEU A 171 18.15 0.84 -2.23
C LEU A 171 18.14 -0.46 -3.04
N GLN A 172 18.76 -0.47 -4.22
CA GLN A 172 18.84 -1.66 -5.08
C GLN A 172 19.79 -2.74 -4.55
N LYS A 173 20.73 -2.38 -3.68
CA LYS A 173 21.68 -3.31 -3.03
C LYS A 173 21.12 -3.91 -1.74
N TRP A 174 19.91 -3.49 -1.34
CA TRP A 174 19.38 -3.90 -0.06
C TRP A 174 19.16 -5.40 0.03
N GLU A 175 19.91 -6.03 0.91
CA GLU A 175 19.70 -7.38 1.40
C GLU A 175 20.01 -7.40 2.90
N TYR A 176 19.16 -8.02 3.70
CA TYR A 176 19.49 -8.29 5.09
C TYR A 176 20.72 -9.22 5.13
N PRO A 177 21.74 -8.90 5.95
CA PRO A 177 22.87 -9.81 6.14
C PRO A 177 22.38 -11.18 6.59
N LYS A 178 22.69 -12.21 5.83
CA LYS A 178 22.34 -13.60 6.20
C LYS A 178 23.12 -14.10 7.42
N GLU A 179 24.25 -13.46 7.72
CA GLU A 179 25.10 -13.75 8.87
C GLU A 179 25.50 -12.45 9.56
N ILE A 180 25.32 -12.40 10.88
CA ILE A 180 25.83 -11.29 11.70
C ILE A 180 27.30 -11.56 11.97
N LYS A 181 28.19 -10.84 11.30
CA LYS A 181 29.62 -10.83 11.65
C LYS A 181 29.83 -9.84 12.79
N LEU A 182 30.08 -10.35 13.98
CA LEU A 182 30.54 -9.50 15.08
C LEU A 182 31.85 -8.82 14.67
N LEU A 183 31.93 -7.51 14.89
CA LEU A 183 33.18 -6.78 14.70
C LEU A 183 34.20 -7.43 15.62
N GLN A 184 35.28 -7.98 15.06
CA GLN A 184 36.42 -8.38 15.84
C GLN A 184 37.07 -7.11 16.37
N LYS A 185 37.28 -7.04 17.72
CA LYS A 185 37.95 -5.94 18.39
C LYS A 185 39.43 -5.92 18.03
#